data_9ba9346e711ec7b7ec0f7fd0a128f40f
#
_entry.id   9ba9346e711ec7b7ec0f7fd0a128f40f
#
_cell.length_a   1.000
_cell.length_b   1.000
_cell.length_c   1.000
_cell.angle_alpha   90.00
_cell.angle_beta   90.00
_cell.angle_gamma   90.00
#
_symmetry.space_group_name_H-M   'P 1'
#
loop_
_entity.id
_entity.type
_entity.pdbx_description
1 polymer ?
#
loop_
_entity_poly.entity_id
_entity_poly.type
_entity_poly.pdbx_seq_one_letter_code
_entity_poly.pdbx_strand_id
1 'polypeptide(L)'
;IKLIKRATGRKKIIAFKNSYHGSTNGALSLMSDEYFSSAYLPLLPNIEFLNPNDESELHKIDSNTAGVFIELIRGEAGAIALDHTFVSKLKSQCEKVGVLLVVDEIQSGFGRTGKFWACEHYDLIPDVILMAKGMGGGMPIGAFAAKRSLMKELSYNPVLGHITTFGGHPVSCMASLATLEVVNEILETTHLQECEALIHSELQHPKIKSIQGKGLLLSGELKSKEENFEFIKQCVKSGLITDWFLFADHRFRIAPPLTITKEELQKGLDILKSNLDLI
;
A
#
# COMPACT_ATOMS: atom_id res chain seq x y z
N ILE A 1 13.36 -2.43 -7.99
CA ILE A 1 14.29 -3.58 -7.87
C ILE A 1 15.55 -3.36 -8.71
N LYS A 2 15.43 -3.07 -10.02
CA LYS A 2 16.58 -2.83 -10.91
C LYS A 2 17.43 -1.65 -10.43
N LEU A 3 16.81 -0.54 -10.04
CA LEU A 3 17.50 0.65 -9.58
C LEU A 3 18.36 0.37 -8.35
N ILE A 4 17.79 -0.21 -7.29
CA ILE A 4 18.52 -0.45 -6.04
C ILE A 4 19.68 -1.42 -6.22
N LYS A 5 19.49 -2.50 -7.03
CA LYS A 5 20.58 -3.44 -7.37
C LYS A 5 21.69 -2.75 -8.17
N ARG A 6 21.33 -1.91 -9.12
CA ARG A 6 22.27 -1.18 -9.95
C ARG A 6 23.09 -0.17 -9.15
N ALA A 7 22.40 0.63 -8.35
CA ALA A 7 23.02 1.72 -7.59
C ALA A 7 23.92 1.22 -6.47
N THR A 8 23.59 0.10 -5.85
CA THR A 8 24.37 -0.43 -4.71
C THR A 8 25.37 -1.51 -5.10
N GLY A 9 25.21 -2.16 -6.26
CA GLY A 9 25.95 -3.37 -6.63
C GLY A 9 25.64 -4.61 -5.77
N ARG A 10 24.73 -4.48 -4.82
CA ARG A 10 24.36 -5.52 -3.87
C ARG A 10 23.24 -6.41 -4.42
N LYS A 11 23.05 -7.61 -3.85
CA LYS A 11 22.11 -8.62 -4.39
C LYS A 11 20.94 -8.90 -3.47
N LYS A 12 21.14 -8.84 -2.14
CA LYS A 12 20.10 -9.14 -1.16
C LYS A 12 19.05 -8.03 -1.12
N ILE A 13 17.78 -8.43 -1.09
CA ILE A 13 16.65 -7.54 -0.90
C ILE A 13 15.87 -8.03 0.31
N ILE A 14 15.40 -7.12 1.13
CA ILE A 14 14.52 -7.41 2.24
C ILE A 14 13.11 -6.91 1.89
N ALA A 15 12.12 -7.75 2.17
CA ALA A 15 10.70 -7.44 2.15
C ALA A 15 10.06 -7.92 3.47
N PHE A 16 8.80 -7.63 3.67
CA PHE A 16 8.09 -8.04 4.90
C PHE A 16 7.04 -9.10 4.60
N LYS A 17 6.81 -9.99 5.58
CA LYS A 17 5.78 -11.01 5.47
C LYS A 17 4.41 -10.37 5.31
N ASN A 18 3.56 -11.00 4.49
CA ASN A 18 2.21 -10.53 4.18
C ASN A 18 2.19 -9.09 3.61
N SER A 19 3.19 -8.74 2.78
CA SER A 19 3.21 -7.53 1.96
C SER A 19 2.83 -7.85 0.52
N TYR A 20 2.19 -6.90 -0.16
CA TYR A 20 1.81 -7.04 -1.56
C TYR A 20 2.40 -5.90 -2.40
N HIS A 21 3.30 -6.23 -3.30
CA HIS A 21 3.99 -5.26 -4.18
C HIS A 21 3.64 -5.42 -5.65
N GLY A 22 2.71 -6.32 -5.98
CA GLY A 22 2.27 -6.60 -7.34
C GLY A 22 2.49 -8.05 -7.78
N SER A 23 1.96 -8.40 -8.96
CA SER A 23 1.90 -9.77 -9.49
C SER A 23 2.89 -10.06 -10.64
N THR A 24 3.71 -9.11 -11.08
CA THR A 24 4.80 -9.39 -12.01
C THR A 24 5.90 -10.20 -11.31
N ASN A 25 6.66 -11.02 -12.03
CA ASN A 25 7.68 -11.89 -11.42
C ASN A 25 8.61 -11.15 -10.44
N GLY A 26 9.02 -9.92 -10.75
CA GLY A 26 9.86 -9.12 -9.86
C GLY A 26 9.14 -8.69 -8.60
N ALA A 27 7.91 -8.22 -8.70
CA ALA A 27 7.09 -7.82 -7.56
C ALA A 27 6.62 -9.03 -6.74
N LEU A 28 6.20 -10.11 -7.43
CA LEU A 28 5.80 -11.37 -6.79
C LEU A 28 6.94 -11.99 -5.96
N SER A 29 8.19 -11.77 -6.38
CA SER A 29 9.35 -12.21 -5.60
C SER A 29 9.44 -11.56 -4.22
N LEU A 30 8.77 -10.43 -3.99
CA LEU A 30 8.72 -9.71 -2.71
C LEU A 30 7.51 -10.14 -1.85
N MET A 31 6.75 -11.13 -2.29
CA MET A 31 5.60 -11.70 -1.57
C MET A 31 6.02 -12.99 -0.88
N SER A 32 5.82 -13.08 0.43
CA SER A 32 6.23 -14.23 1.24
C SER A 32 5.27 -15.42 1.20
N ASP A 33 4.06 -15.22 0.71
CA ASP A 33 3.00 -16.23 0.74
C ASP A 33 3.19 -17.25 -0.39
N GLU A 34 3.39 -18.52 -0.02
CA GLU A 34 3.60 -19.62 -0.96
C GLU A 34 2.35 -19.94 -1.79
N TYR A 35 1.15 -19.69 -1.28
CA TYR A 35 -0.09 -19.91 -2.02
C TYR A 35 -0.13 -19.10 -3.31
N PHE A 36 0.37 -17.84 -3.27
CA PHE A 36 0.39 -16.98 -4.45
C PHE A 36 1.65 -17.12 -5.30
N SER A 37 2.76 -17.65 -4.77
CA SER A 37 4.06 -17.62 -5.42
C SER A 37 4.57 -18.96 -5.95
N SER A 38 4.16 -20.09 -5.36
CA SER A 38 4.72 -21.42 -5.65
C SER A 38 4.56 -21.88 -7.10
N ALA A 39 3.45 -21.53 -7.75
CA ALA A 39 3.20 -21.90 -9.15
C ALA A 39 4.10 -21.18 -10.17
N TYR A 40 4.83 -20.15 -9.74
CA TYR A 40 5.61 -19.26 -10.62
C TYR A 40 7.12 -19.33 -10.39
N LEU A 41 7.56 -20.37 -9.67
CA LEU A 41 8.98 -20.59 -9.41
C LEU A 41 9.75 -20.98 -10.70
N PRO A 42 11.04 -20.56 -10.87
CA PRO A 42 11.82 -19.79 -9.91
C PRO A 42 11.54 -18.27 -9.99
N LEU A 43 11.46 -17.63 -8.83
CA LEU A 43 11.40 -16.19 -8.69
C LEU A 43 12.81 -15.59 -8.48
N LEU A 44 12.92 -14.27 -8.25
CA LEU A 44 14.20 -13.61 -8.01
C LEU A 44 14.88 -14.17 -6.77
N PRO A 45 16.16 -14.54 -6.86
CA PRO A 45 16.91 -15.03 -5.71
C PRO A 45 17.32 -13.90 -4.76
N ASN A 46 17.77 -14.30 -3.55
CA ASN A 46 18.28 -13.41 -2.52
C ASN A 46 17.24 -12.42 -1.96
N ILE A 47 16.01 -12.86 -1.85
CA ILE A 47 14.97 -12.16 -1.10
C ILE A 47 14.88 -12.77 0.30
N GLU A 48 14.93 -11.94 1.31
CA GLU A 48 14.74 -12.33 2.72
C GLU A 48 13.52 -11.61 3.28
N PHE A 49 12.68 -12.34 4.02
CA PHE A 49 11.45 -11.82 4.59
C PHE A 49 11.58 -11.63 6.09
N LEU A 50 11.25 -10.43 6.57
CA LEU A 50 11.19 -10.10 7.99
C LEU A 50 9.73 -10.03 8.46
N ASN A 51 9.53 -10.22 9.77
CA ASN A 51 8.24 -9.97 10.38
C ASN A 51 8.05 -8.45 10.56
N PRO A 52 6.90 -7.88 10.17
CA PRO A 52 6.62 -6.47 10.42
C PRO A 52 6.50 -6.22 11.94
N ASN A 53 6.96 -5.07 12.39
CA ASN A 53 7.03 -4.65 13.79
C ASN A 53 7.94 -5.51 14.70
N ASP A 54 8.75 -6.41 14.13
CA ASP A 54 9.74 -7.17 14.89
C ASP A 54 11.12 -6.50 14.79
N GLU A 55 11.43 -5.67 15.77
CA GLU A 55 12.70 -4.96 15.84
C GLU A 55 13.91 -5.89 15.96
N SER A 56 13.72 -7.10 16.54
CA SER A 56 14.80 -8.07 16.73
C SER A 56 15.38 -8.60 15.43
N GLU A 57 14.60 -8.53 14.33
CA GLU A 57 15.03 -8.96 13.00
C GLU A 57 15.78 -7.88 12.20
N LEU A 58 15.77 -6.62 12.65
CA LEU A 58 16.40 -5.52 11.91
C LEU A 58 17.91 -5.70 11.71
N HIS A 59 18.59 -6.49 12.56
CA HIS A 59 20.01 -6.83 12.39
C HIS A 59 20.31 -7.59 11.09
N LYS A 60 19.32 -8.24 10.49
CA LYS A 60 19.43 -8.92 9.18
C LYS A 60 19.60 -7.95 8.01
N ILE A 61 19.28 -6.67 8.21
CA ILE A 61 19.58 -5.59 7.26
C ILE A 61 21.05 -5.24 7.41
N ASP A 62 21.89 -5.74 6.51
CA ASP A 62 23.35 -5.67 6.56
C ASP A 62 23.95 -5.01 5.30
N SER A 63 25.27 -4.95 5.24
CA SER A 63 26.02 -4.36 4.12
C SER A 63 25.86 -5.10 2.77
N ASN A 64 25.29 -6.32 2.76
CA ASN A 64 24.96 -7.06 1.53
C ASN A 64 23.57 -6.74 0.99
N THR A 65 22.75 -6.02 1.77
CA THR A 65 21.39 -5.65 1.41
C THR A 65 21.40 -4.47 0.44
N ALA A 66 20.76 -4.63 -0.72
CA ALA A 66 20.59 -3.57 -1.73
C ALA A 66 19.49 -2.59 -1.34
N GLY A 67 18.39 -3.09 -0.82
CA GLY A 67 17.26 -2.27 -0.39
C GLY A 67 16.24 -3.05 0.42
N VAL A 68 15.42 -2.30 1.13
CA VAL A 68 14.28 -2.79 1.92
C VAL A 68 13.01 -2.25 1.30
N PHE A 69 12.06 -3.13 0.98
CA PHE A 69 10.72 -2.76 0.48
C PHE A 69 9.71 -2.84 1.61
N ILE A 70 8.89 -1.80 1.76
CA ILE A 70 7.94 -1.70 2.86
C ILE A 70 6.66 -0.94 2.44
N GLU A 71 5.51 -1.42 2.90
CA GLU A 71 4.25 -0.68 2.96
C GLU A 71 4.10 -0.15 4.40
N LEU A 72 3.96 1.15 4.58
CA LEU A 72 3.79 1.76 5.92
C LEU A 72 2.38 1.56 6.47
N ILE A 73 1.40 1.53 5.58
CA ILE A 73 0.06 1.04 5.83
C ILE A 73 -0.09 -0.20 4.95
N ARG A 74 -0.07 -1.37 5.56
CA ARG A 74 -0.04 -2.66 4.87
C ARG A 74 -1.41 -2.98 4.31
N GLY A 75 -1.58 -2.70 3.01
CA GLY A 75 -2.88 -2.76 2.34
C GLY A 75 -3.50 -4.15 2.46
N GLU A 76 -2.91 -5.15 1.86
CA GLU A 76 -3.47 -6.51 1.77
C GLU A 76 -3.38 -7.33 3.08
N ALA A 77 -2.71 -6.82 4.10
CA ALA A 77 -2.72 -7.39 5.46
C ALA A 77 -3.91 -6.90 6.31
N GLY A 78 -4.85 -6.14 5.72
CA GLY A 78 -6.01 -5.60 6.43
C GLY A 78 -5.88 -4.12 6.80
N ALA A 79 -5.19 -3.33 5.98
CA ALA A 79 -4.95 -1.89 6.17
C ALA A 79 -4.22 -1.57 7.51
N ILE A 80 -3.26 -2.41 7.89
CA ILE A 80 -2.57 -2.29 9.18
C ILE A 80 -1.40 -1.32 9.09
N ALA A 81 -1.45 -0.26 9.90
CA ALA A 81 -0.34 0.67 10.06
C ALA A 81 0.82 0.02 10.84
N LEU A 82 2.05 0.33 10.46
CA LEU A 82 3.23 -0.09 11.21
C LEU A 82 3.46 0.80 12.44
N ASP A 83 4.18 0.29 13.44
CA ASP A 83 4.54 1.04 14.62
C ASP A 83 5.57 2.13 14.31
N HIS A 84 5.38 3.33 14.83
CA HIS A 84 6.30 4.44 14.63
C HIS A 84 7.72 4.15 15.10
N THR A 85 7.85 3.47 16.25
CA THR A 85 9.16 3.07 16.80
C THR A 85 9.88 2.09 15.87
N PHE A 86 9.15 1.10 15.33
CA PHE A 86 9.69 0.15 14.36
C PHE A 86 10.18 0.85 13.09
N VAL A 87 9.35 1.72 12.49
CA VAL A 87 9.70 2.47 11.28
C VAL A 87 10.93 3.37 11.49
N SER A 88 11.01 4.05 12.63
CA SER A 88 12.17 4.87 12.99
C SER A 88 13.45 4.04 13.13
N LYS A 89 13.39 2.88 13.81
CA LYS A 89 14.53 1.97 13.94
C LYS A 89 14.94 1.35 12.61
N LEU A 90 13.96 0.97 11.79
CA LEU A 90 14.20 0.48 10.43
C LEU A 90 14.98 1.51 9.59
N LYS A 91 14.50 2.77 9.59
CA LYS A 91 15.19 3.86 8.88
C LYS A 91 16.61 4.04 9.38
N SER A 92 16.81 4.10 10.70
CA SER A 92 18.13 4.21 11.32
C SER A 92 19.07 3.07 10.95
N GLN A 93 18.56 1.82 10.92
CA GLN A 93 19.35 0.67 10.50
C GLN A 93 19.73 0.75 9.01
N CYS A 94 18.81 1.14 8.14
CA CYS A 94 19.09 1.33 6.71
C CYS A 94 20.19 2.37 6.49
N GLU A 95 20.09 3.52 7.16
CA GLU A 95 21.10 4.60 7.10
C GLU A 95 22.46 4.14 7.60
N LYS A 96 22.52 3.45 8.75
CA LYS A 96 23.74 2.94 9.36
C LYS A 96 24.55 2.04 8.42
N VAL A 97 23.88 1.21 7.62
CA VAL A 97 24.54 0.23 6.73
C VAL A 97 24.52 0.64 5.25
N GLY A 98 23.98 1.83 4.94
CA GLY A 98 23.88 2.37 3.58
C GLY A 98 22.98 1.53 2.67
N VAL A 99 21.81 1.14 3.18
CA VAL A 99 20.77 0.38 2.47
C VAL A 99 19.67 1.32 2.03
N LEU A 100 19.18 1.18 0.79
CA LEU A 100 18.11 2.03 0.27
C LEU A 100 16.75 1.61 0.80
N LEU A 101 16.02 2.54 1.41
CA LEU A 101 14.65 2.33 1.88
C LEU A 101 13.66 2.68 0.77
N VAL A 102 12.91 1.67 0.31
CA VAL A 102 11.89 1.76 -0.73
C VAL A 102 10.52 1.69 -0.08
N VAL A 103 9.78 2.79 -0.10
CA VAL A 103 8.42 2.84 0.44
C VAL A 103 7.42 2.67 -0.71
N ASP A 104 6.54 1.69 -0.54
CA ASP A 104 5.46 1.41 -1.47
C ASP A 104 4.22 2.22 -1.08
N GLU A 105 3.94 3.26 -1.86
CA GLU A 105 2.79 4.14 -1.73
C GLU A 105 1.71 3.87 -2.81
N ILE A 106 1.80 2.72 -3.48
CA ILE A 106 0.89 2.37 -4.58
C ILE A 106 -0.57 2.37 -4.12
N GLN A 107 -0.85 1.89 -2.90
CA GLN A 107 -2.20 1.87 -2.34
C GLN A 107 -2.45 3.00 -1.33
N SER A 108 -1.42 3.43 -0.60
CA SER A 108 -1.52 4.37 0.52
C SER A 108 -1.37 5.83 0.14
N GLY A 109 -0.72 6.13 -0.99
CA GLY A 109 -0.46 7.49 -1.46
C GLY A 109 -1.68 8.20 -2.07
N PHE A 110 -1.45 9.39 -2.55
CA PHE A 110 -2.45 10.25 -3.20
C PHE A 110 -3.67 10.53 -2.32
N GLY A 111 -3.46 10.90 -1.07
CA GLY A 111 -4.52 11.30 -0.15
C GLY A 111 -5.24 10.14 0.54
N ARG A 112 -5.03 8.89 0.12
CA ARG A 112 -5.77 7.72 0.59
C ARG A 112 -5.78 7.54 2.11
N THR A 113 -4.68 7.89 2.78
CA THR A 113 -4.52 7.77 4.23
C THR A 113 -4.73 9.09 4.99
N GLY A 114 -5.29 10.12 4.34
CA GLY A 114 -5.54 11.43 4.95
C GLY A 114 -4.35 12.40 4.84
N LYS A 115 -3.21 11.95 4.31
CA LYS A 115 -2.06 12.75 3.90
C LYS A 115 -1.70 12.42 2.46
N PHE A 116 -0.95 13.29 1.76
CA PHE A 116 -0.58 13.02 0.37
C PHE A 116 0.18 11.69 0.24
N TRP A 117 1.16 11.47 1.14
CA TRP A 117 1.90 10.20 1.27
C TRP A 117 1.71 9.61 2.67
N ALA A 118 1.62 8.30 2.78
CA ALA A 118 1.58 7.64 4.10
C ALA A 118 2.88 7.85 4.89
N CYS A 119 4.02 8.01 4.22
CA CYS A 119 5.30 8.29 4.89
C CYS A 119 5.30 9.60 5.68
N GLU A 120 4.42 10.55 5.37
CA GLU A 120 4.26 11.79 6.15
C GLU A 120 3.68 11.56 7.56
N HIS A 121 2.96 10.45 7.77
CA HIS A 121 2.51 10.07 9.12
C HIS A 121 3.68 9.70 10.04
N TYR A 122 4.81 9.31 9.46
CA TYR A 122 6.00 8.81 10.15
C TYR A 122 7.18 9.80 10.12
N ASP A 123 6.97 11.02 9.62
CA ASP A 123 8.04 11.99 9.35
C ASP A 123 9.22 11.35 8.57
N LEU A 124 8.88 10.42 7.65
CA LEU A 124 9.83 9.59 6.92
C LEU A 124 10.06 10.12 5.51
N ILE A 125 11.32 10.32 5.15
CA ILE A 125 11.74 10.57 3.77
C ILE A 125 12.42 9.29 3.26
N PRO A 126 11.77 8.54 2.34
CA PRO A 126 12.36 7.35 1.76
C PRO A 126 13.44 7.68 0.72
N ASP A 127 14.31 6.71 0.41
CA ASP A 127 15.26 6.84 -0.71
C ASP A 127 14.58 6.65 -2.06
N VAL A 128 13.57 5.78 -2.11
CA VAL A 128 12.73 5.54 -3.29
C VAL A 128 11.27 5.43 -2.85
N ILE A 129 10.38 6.07 -3.61
CA ILE A 129 8.93 5.97 -3.43
C ILE A 129 8.32 5.32 -4.67
N LEU A 130 7.41 4.34 -4.47
CA LEU A 130 6.65 3.69 -5.54
C LEU A 130 5.22 4.24 -5.55
N MET A 131 4.66 4.46 -6.74
CA MET A 131 3.33 5.04 -6.91
C MET A 131 2.62 4.49 -8.15
N ALA A 132 1.32 4.26 -8.01
CA ALA A 132 0.41 3.82 -9.08
C ALA A 132 -1.05 4.01 -8.64
N LYS A 133 -1.97 3.16 -9.08
CA LYS A 133 -3.41 3.12 -8.71
C LYS A 133 -4.05 4.52 -8.71
N GLY A 134 -4.28 5.09 -7.52
CA GLY A 134 -4.89 6.42 -7.36
C GLY A 134 -4.21 7.52 -8.17
N MET A 135 -2.90 7.42 -8.38
CA MET A 135 -2.11 8.33 -9.22
C MET A 135 -2.73 8.53 -10.60
N GLY A 136 -3.31 7.49 -11.19
CA GLY A 136 -3.79 7.52 -12.58
C GLY A 136 -5.18 8.10 -12.79
N GLY A 137 -5.96 8.34 -11.74
CA GLY A 137 -7.33 8.83 -11.88
C GLY A 137 -8.21 7.97 -12.80
N GLY A 138 -8.01 6.63 -12.77
CA GLY A 138 -8.68 5.67 -13.63
C GLY A 138 -7.87 5.24 -14.85
N MET A 139 -6.78 5.94 -15.21
CA MET A 139 -5.89 5.55 -16.31
C MET A 139 -4.70 4.73 -15.81
N PRO A 140 -4.20 3.74 -16.60
CA PRO A 140 -3.08 2.90 -16.19
C PRO A 140 -1.77 3.70 -16.22
N ILE A 141 -1.18 3.92 -15.05
CA ILE A 141 0.12 4.54 -14.87
C ILE A 141 0.78 4.03 -13.60
N GLY A 142 2.09 3.91 -13.61
CA GLY A 142 2.90 3.67 -12.44
C GLY A 142 4.22 4.43 -12.55
N ALA A 143 4.75 4.83 -11.43
CA ALA A 143 6.02 5.54 -11.36
C ALA A 143 6.80 5.13 -10.12
N PHE A 144 8.09 5.41 -10.13
CA PHE A 144 8.91 5.47 -8.94
C PHE A 144 9.78 6.72 -8.99
N ALA A 145 10.01 7.31 -7.85
CA ALA A 145 10.82 8.50 -7.72
C ALA A 145 11.94 8.31 -6.69
N ALA A 146 13.08 8.92 -6.96
CA ALA A 146 14.22 8.94 -6.09
C ALA A 146 15.07 10.20 -6.36
N LYS A 147 16.10 10.43 -5.58
CA LYS A 147 17.07 11.52 -5.85
C LYS A 147 17.63 11.37 -7.28
N ARG A 148 17.84 12.52 -7.95
CA ARG A 148 18.35 12.55 -9.33
C ARG A 148 19.66 11.78 -9.52
N SER A 149 20.56 11.85 -8.53
CA SER A 149 21.82 11.10 -8.56
C SER A 149 21.59 9.59 -8.63
N LEU A 150 20.60 9.07 -7.87
CA LEU A 150 20.25 7.67 -7.87
C LEU A 150 19.58 7.27 -9.21
N MET A 151 18.62 8.07 -9.69
CA MET A 151 17.92 7.79 -10.96
C MET A 151 18.87 7.74 -12.17
N LYS A 152 19.94 8.53 -12.18
CA LYS A 152 20.96 8.51 -13.22
C LYS A 152 21.61 7.14 -13.42
N GLU A 153 21.64 6.28 -12.40
CA GLU A 153 22.20 4.94 -12.50
C GLU A 153 21.51 4.06 -13.56
N LEU A 154 20.27 4.38 -13.94
CA LEU A 154 19.54 3.67 -15.00
C LEU A 154 19.79 4.21 -16.41
N SER A 155 20.52 5.29 -16.57
CA SER A 155 20.67 5.99 -17.87
C SER A 155 21.95 5.67 -18.64
N TYR A 156 22.87 4.85 -18.09
CA TYR A 156 24.13 4.48 -18.74
C TYR A 156 24.55 3.04 -18.42
N ASN A 157 25.41 2.46 -19.25
CA ASN A 157 26.01 1.12 -19.10
C ASN A 157 25.06 0.00 -18.67
N PRO A 158 24.06 -0.37 -19.45
CA PRO A 158 23.85 0.07 -20.85
C PRO A 158 22.92 1.28 -20.94
N VAL A 159 23.09 2.11 -21.94
CA VAL A 159 22.09 3.09 -22.38
C VAL A 159 20.82 2.33 -22.72
N LEU A 160 19.64 2.86 -22.33
CA LEU A 160 18.34 2.21 -22.50
C LEU A 160 18.20 0.87 -21.74
N GLY A 161 19.00 0.65 -20.72
CA GLY A 161 18.93 -0.57 -19.89
C GLY A 161 17.64 -0.71 -19.05
N HIS A 162 16.87 0.37 -18.94
CA HIS A 162 15.53 0.39 -18.35
C HIS A 162 14.63 1.33 -19.15
N ILE A 163 13.77 0.76 -20.00
CA ILE A 163 12.80 1.47 -20.83
C ILE A 163 11.45 0.76 -20.80
N THR A 164 10.40 1.50 -21.10
CA THR A 164 9.04 0.98 -21.31
C THR A 164 8.45 1.65 -22.54
N THR A 165 7.67 0.90 -23.36
CA THR A 165 7.08 1.44 -24.59
C THR A 165 6.06 2.53 -24.32
N PHE A 166 5.21 2.33 -23.29
CA PHE A 166 4.12 3.25 -22.94
C PHE A 166 4.41 4.06 -21.68
N GLY A 167 5.64 4.06 -21.15
CA GLY A 167 6.03 4.91 -20.03
C GLY A 167 5.90 6.39 -20.39
N GLY A 168 5.17 7.15 -19.57
CA GLY A 168 4.89 8.55 -19.84
C GLY A 168 3.84 8.77 -20.95
N HIS A 169 2.92 7.83 -21.16
CA HIS A 169 1.83 7.99 -22.13
C HIS A 169 1.03 9.27 -21.86
N PRO A 170 0.84 10.17 -22.87
CA PRO A 170 0.29 11.51 -22.64
C PRO A 170 -1.07 11.52 -21.95
N VAL A 171 -1.99 10.63 -22.36
CA VAL A 171 -3.33 10.55 -21.75
C VAL A 171 -3.25 10.18 -20.28
N SER A 172 -2.44 9.15 -19.93
CA SER A 172 -2.27 8.73 -18.54
C SER A 172 -1.57 9.81 -17.70
N CYS A 173 -0.60 10.53 -18.28
CA CYS A 173 0.06 11.65 -17.59
C CYS A 173 -0.89 12.80 -17.34
N MET A 174 -1.76 13.15 -18.30
CA MET A 174 -2.77 14.21 -18.12
C MET A 174 -3.83 13.82 -17.09
N ALA A 175 -4.28 12.56 -17.08
CA ALA A 175 -5.17 12.05 -16.05
C ALA A 175 -4.52 12.11 -14.65
N SER A 176 -3.24 11.76 -14.58
CA SER A 176 -2.46 11.86 -13.34
C SER A 176 -2.31 13.31 -12.86
N LEU A 177 -2.09 14.26 -13.78
CA LEU A 177 -2.01 15.68 -13.44
C LEU A 177 -3.34 16.17 -12.86
N ALA A 178 -4.47 15.90 -13.55
CA ALA A 178 -5.79 16.25 -13.05
C ALA A 178 -6.10 15.62 -11.69
N THR A 179 -5.71 14.35 -11.50
CA THR A 179 -5.85 13.68 -10.19
C THR A 179 -5.07 14.38 -9.09
N LEU A 180 -3.84 14.79 -9.40
CA LEU A 180 -2.96 15.48 -8.45
C LEU A 180 -3.57 16.83 -8.02
N GLU A 181 -4.17 17.58 -8.95
CA GLU A 181 -4.86 18.84 -8.67
C GLU A 181 -6.04 18.61 -7.72
N VAL A 182 -6.93 17.66 -8.05
CA VAL A 182 -8.11 17.34 -7.21
C VAL A 182 -7.69 16.80 -5.83
N VAL A 183 -6.68 15.95 -5.74
CA VAL A 183 -6.20 15.43 -4.46
C VAL A 183 -5.65 16.55 -3.58
N ASN A 184 -4.90 17.50 -4.15
CA ASN A 184 -4.39 18.64 -3.39
C ASN A 184 -5.54 19.51 -2.86
N GLU A 185 -6.55 19.82 -3.67
CA GLU A 185 -7.74 20.56 -3.23
C GLU A 185 -8.47 19.86 -2.08
N ILE A 186 -8.65 18.53 -2.17
CA ILE A 186 -9.29 17.75 -1.09
C ILE A 186 -8.46 17.81 0.20
N LEU A 187 -7.13 17.71 0.11
CA LEU A 187 -6.24 17.72 1.27
C LEU A 187 -6.14 19.09 1.96
N GLU A 188 -6.49 20.17 1.29
CA GLU A 188 -6.62 21.51 1.90
C GLU A 188 -7.86 21.65 2.79
N THR A 189 -8.78 20.68 2.74
CA THR A 189 -10.02 20.64 3.52
C THR A 189 -9.95 19.63 4.67
N THR A 190 -10.98 19.62 5.52
CA THR A 190 -11.18 18.60 6.58
C THR A 190 -11.98 17.39 6.11
N HIS A 191 -12.30 17.32 4.80
CA HIS A 191 -13.21 16.33 4.24
C HIS A 191 -12.83 14.87 4.57
N LEU A 192 -11.56 14.49 4.36
CA LEU A 192 -11.12 13.11 4.60
C LEU A 192 -11.17 12.73 6.08
N GLN A 193 -10.79 13.67 6.98
CA GLN A 193 -10.86 13.48 8.42
C GLN A 193 -12.31 13.34 8.91
N GLU A 194 -13.23 14.12 8.34
CA GLU A 194 -14.65 14.05 8.66
C GLU A 194 -15.27 12.74 8.17
N CYS A 195 -14.90 12.26 6.98
CA CYS A 195 -15.32 10.96 6.47
C CYS A 195 -14.78 9.80 7.32
N GLU A 196 -13.51 9.83 7.70
CA GLU A 196 -12.89 8.83 8.60
C GLU A 196 -13.61 8.81 9.95
N ALA A 197 -13.84 9.97 10.56
CA ALA A 197 -14.56 10.10 11.83
C ALA A 197 -16.01 9.56 11.73
N LEU A 198 -16.70 9.85 10.63
CA LEU A 198 -18.06 9.34 10.38
C LEU A 198 -18.07 7.81 10.28
N ILE A 199 -17.10 7.20 9.57
CA ILE A 199 -16.99 5.75 9.49
C ILE A 199 -16.81 5.15 10.89
N HIS A 200 -15.89 5.68 11.68
CA HIS A 200 -15.62 5.18 13.02
C HIS A 200 -16.80 5.36 13.98
N SER A 201 -17.56 6.45 13.87
CA SER A 201 -18.74 6.69 14.72
C SER A 201 -19.94 5.81 14.33
N GLU A 202 -20.16 5.60 13.04
CA GLU A 202 -21.34 4.90 12.53
C GLU A 202 -21.20 3.37 12.49
N LEU A 203 -19.98 2.84 12.30
CA LEU A 203 -19.75 1.39 12.25
C LEU A 203 -19.47 0.77 13.63
N GLN A 204 -20.23 1.20 14.63
CA GLN A 204 -20.26 0.56 15.95
C GLN A 204 -21.30 -0.59 15.93
N HIS A 205 -20.83 -1.81 15.68
CA HIS A 205 -21.71 -2.98 15.57
C HIS A 205 -21.12 -4.18 16.33
N PRO A 206 -21.94 -5.00 17.07
CA PRO A 206 -21.42 -6.11 17.91
C PRO A 206 -20.62 -7.17 17.15
N LYS A 207 -20.85 -7.33 15.84
CA LYS A 207 -20.10 -8.27 14.98
C LYS A 207 -18.76 -7.73 14.51
N ILE A 208 -18.54 -6.43 14.57
CA ILE A 208 -17.26 -5.81 14.23
C ILE A 208 -16.36 -5.84 15.45
N LYS A 209 -15.29 -6.64 15.40
CA LYS A 209 -14.30 -6.73 16.48
C LYS A 209 -13.41 -5.50 16.56
N SER A 210 -13.01 -4.98 15.40
CA SER A 210 -12.13 -3.81 15.28
C SER A 210 -12.29 -3.14 13.92
N ILE A 211 -12.06 -1.81 13.88
CA ILE A 211 -11.83 -1.06 12.64
C ILE A 211 -10.40 -0.55 12.70
N GLN A 212 -9.63 -0.80 11.65
CA GLN A 212 -8.22 -0.42 11.55
C GLN A 212 -7.95 0.30 10.22
N GLY A 213 -6.85 1.03 10.17
CA GLY A 213 -6.39 1.77 9.00
C GLY A 213 -6.18 3.25 9.28
N LYS A 214 -6.08 4.03 8.22
CA LYS A 214 -5.95 5.50 8.26
C LYS A 214 -6.68 6.14 7.08
N GLY A 215 -7.30 7.30 7.32
CA GLY A 215 -8.03 8.03 6.32
C GLY A 215 -9.16 7.18 5.72
N LEU A 216 -9.18 7.06 4.40
CA LEU A 216 -10.14 6.22 3.68
C LEU A 216 -9.52 4.90 3.17
N LEU A 217 -8.53 4.38 3.86
CA LEU A 217 -8.00 3.02 3.74
C LEU A 217 -8.23 2.29 5.07
N LEU A 218 -9.42 1.75 5.24
CA LEU A 218 -9.86 1.13 6.48
C LEU A 218 -10.28 -0.32 6.26
N SER A 219 -10.31 -1.10 7.34
CA SER A 219 -10.82 -2.46 7.36
C SER A 219 -11.66 -2.71 8.61
N GLY A 220 -12.78 -3.42 8.45
CA GLY A 220 -13.56 -3.95 9.56
C GLY A 220 -13.28 -5.43 9.76
N GLU A 221 -13.09 -5.87 11.02
CA GLU A 221 -12.80 -7.26 11.36
C GLU A 221 -14.06 -7.99 11.81
N LEU A 222 -14.36 -9.13 11.18
CA LEU A 222 -15.42 -10.05 11.57
C LEU A 222 -14.84 -11.28 12.28
N LYS A 223 -15.71 -12.20 12.68
CA LYS A 223 -15.33 -13.37 13.49
C LYS A 223 -14.47 -14.37 12.70
N SER A 224 -14.81 -14.57 11.42
CA SER A 224 -14.14 -15.56 10.56
C SER A 224 -14.20 -15.15 9.09
N LYS A 225 -13.43 -15.87 8.27
CA LYS A 225 -13.45 -15.78 6.82
C LYS A 225 -14.86 -16.05 6.25
N GLU A 226 -15.52 -17.10 6.71
CA GLU A 226 -16.83 -17.54 6.21
C GLU A 226 -17.87 -16.43 6.45
N GLU A 227 -17.87 -15.85 7.65
CA GLU A 227 -18.73 -14.74 8.00
C GLU A 227 -18.45 -13.51 7.13
N ASN A 228 -17.18 -13.19 6.89
CA ASN A 228 -16.77 -12.07 6.04
C ASN A 228 -17.20 -12.27 4.58
N PHE A 229 -17.04 -13.47 4.04
CA PHE A 229 -17.43 -13.75 2.65
C PHE A 229 -18.95 -13.69 2.47
N GLU A 230 -19.74 -14.19 3.45
CA GLU A 230 -21.20 -14.05 3.39
C GLU A 230 -21.62 -12.59 3.52
N PHE A 231 -20.99 -11.83 4.41
CA PHE A 231 -21.19 -10.38 4.56
C PHE A 231 -20.95 -9.63 3.24
N ILE A 232 -19.79 -9.84 2.61
CA ILE A 232 -19.44 -9.21 1.32
C ILE A 232 -20.49 -9.54 0.25
N LYS A 233 -20.92 -10.81 0.18
CA LYS A 233 -21.94 -11.26 -0.77
C LYS A 233 -23.29 -10.58 -0.55
N GLN A 234 -23.70 -10.36 0.70
CA GLN A 234 -24.94 -9.63 1.00
C GLN A 234 -24.79 -8.15 0.66
N CYS A 235 -23.64 -7.52 0.97
CA CYS A 235 -23.37 -6.13 0.58
C CYS A 235 -23.49 -5.94 -0.94
N VAL A 236 -22.90 -6.83 -1.74
CA VAL A 236 -22.98 -6.77 -3.21
C VAL A 236 -24.42 -6.89 -3.70
N LYS A 237 -25.23 -7.79 -3.12
CA LYS A 237 -26.65 -7.91 -3.44
C LYS A 237 -27.44 -6.64 -3.08
N SER A 238 -27.02 -5.94 -2.05
CA SER A 238 -27.62 -4.67 -1.61
C SER A 238 -27.07 -3.46 -2.37
N GLY A 239 -26.22 -3.65 -3.39
CA GLY A 239 -25.69 -2.61 -4.25
C GLY A 239 -24.42 -1.91 -3.71
N LEU A 240 -23.79 -2.46 -2.69
CA LEU A 240 -22.51 -1.96 -2.15
C LEU A 240 -21.37 -2.92 -2.49
N ILE A 241 -20.37 -2.44 -3.22
CA ILE A 241 -19.17 -3.20 -3.53
C ILE A 241 -18.16 -3.03 -2.40
N THR A 242 -17.83 -4.13 -1.74
CA THR A 242 -16.71 -4.26 -0.80
C THR A 242 -15.94 -5.54 -1.10
N ASP A 243 -14.81 -5.76 -0.44
CA ASP A 243 -13.89 -6.84 -0.76
C ASP A 243 -13.16 -7.30 0.51
N TRP A 244 -12.50 -8.47 0.44
CA TRP A 244 -11.60 -8.97 1.49
C TRP A 244 -10.15 -8.54 1.23
N PHE A 245 -9.25 -8.90 2.13
CA PHE A 245 -7.82 -8.70 1.98
C PHE A 245 -7.10 -10.04 1.77
N LEU A 246 -6.09 -10.08 0.92
CA LEU A 246 -5.37 -11.31 0.54
C LEU A 246 -4.80 -12.06 1.75
N PHE A 247 -4.29 -11.33 2.74
CA PHE A 247 -3.66 -11.88 3.95
C PHE A 247 -4.48 -11.67 5.23
N ALA A 248 -5.73 -11.20 5.10
CA ALA A 248 -6.66 -10.98 6.21
C ALA A 248 -8.10 -11.20 5.73
N ASP A 249 -8.42 -12.42 5.33
CA ASP A 249 -9.66 -12.80 4.68
C ASP A 249 -10.90 -12.74 5.61
N HIS A 250 -10.70 -12.57 6.91
CA HIS A 250 -11.72 -12.27 7.92
C HIS A 250 -12.05 -10.78 8.06
N ARG A 251 -11.43 -9.92 7.23
CA ARG A 251 -11.65 -8.47 7.22
C ARG A 251 -12.29 -8.02 5.92
N PHE A 252 -13.25 -7.09 6.00
CA PHE A 252 -13.79 -6.40 4.83
C PHE A 252 -13.16 -5.01 4.67
N ARG A 253 -13.08 -4.57 3.42
CA ARG A 253 -12.44 -3.31 3.02
C ARG A 253 -13.43 -2.15 3.09
N ILE A 254 -12.98 -1.00 3.58
CA ILE A 254 -13.69 0.28 3.53
C ILE A 254 -12.75 1.27 2.87
N ALA A 255 -12.95 1.50 1.55
CA ALA A 255 -12.09 2.35 0.75
C ALA A 255 -12.90 3.13 -0.30
N PRO A 256 -13.82 4.02 0.14
CA PRO A 256 -14.63 4.81 -0.78
C PRO A 256 -13.74 5.77 -1.59
N PRO A 257 -14.26 6.34 -2.71
CA PRO A 257 -13.59 7.42 -3.42
C PRO A 257 -13.27 8.59 -2.48
N LEU A 258 -12.14 9.29 -2.71
CA LEU A 258 -11.80 10.47 -1.89
C LEU A 258 -12.79 11.62 -2.05
N THR A 259 -13.52 11.63 -3.16
CA THR A 259 -14.54 12.62 -3.50
C THR A 259 -15.94 12.25 -3.01
N ILE A 260 -16.09 11.17 -2.23
CA ILE A 260 -17.40 10.73 -1.74
C ILE A 260 -18.07 11.81 -0.90
N THR A 261 -19.34 12.09 -1.15
CA THR A 261 -20.09 13.02 -0.29
C THR A 261 -20.46 12.35 1.05
N LYS A 262 -20.76 13.16 2.06
CA LYS A 262 -21.20 12.61 3.36
C LYS A 262 -22.50 11.83 3.24
N GLU A 263 -23.41 12.26 2.36
CA GLU A 263 -24.68 11.60 2.09
C GLU A 263 -24.48 10.25 1.42
N GLU A 264 -23.56 10.15 0.46
CA GLU A 264 -23.20 8.89 -0.20
C GLU A 264 -22.50 7.94 0.78
N LEU A 265 -21.58 8.47 1.60
CA LEU A 265 -20.90 7.70 2.62
C LEU A 265 -21.88 7.14 3.64
N GLN A 266 -22.85 7.97 4.12
CA GLN A 266 -23.88 7.53 5.05
C GLN A 266 -24.73 6.39 4.46
N LYS A 267 -25.15 6.51 3.21
CA LYS A 267 -25.87 5.42 2.51
C LYS A 267 -25.07 4.12 2.48
N GLY A 268 -23.76 4.21 2.18
CA GLY A 268 -22.87 3.05 2.22
C GLY A 268 -22.78 2.42 3.61
N LEU A 269 -22.65 3.24 4.66
CA LEU A 269 -22.59 2.80 6.05
C LEU A 269 -23.90 2.16 6.50
N ASP A 270 -25.05 2.68 6.08
CA ASP A 270 -26.37 2.10 6.38
C ASP A 270 -26.54 0.72 5.72
N ILE A 271 -26.05 0.56 4.48
CA ILE A 271 -26.02 -0.75 3.81
C ILE A 271 -25.10 -1.73 4.56
N LEU A 272 -23.90 -1.30 4.99
CA LEU A 272 -23.02 -2.14 5.78
C LEU A 272 -23.68 -2.61 7.08
N LYS A 273 -24.28 -1.69 7.85
CA LYS A 273 -24.96 -2.02 9.11
C LYS A 273 -26.11 -3.01 8.90
N SER A 274 -26.99 -2.72 7.93
CA SER A 274 -28.14 -3.60 7.62
C SER A 274 -27.71 -5.02 7.22
N ASN A 275 -26.57 -5.16 6.50
CA ASN A 275 -26.08 -6.49 6.11
C ASN A 275 -25.32 -7.19 7.24
N LEU A 276 -24.75 -6.46 8.20
CA LEU A 276 -24.21 -7.07 9.43
C LEU A 276 -25.30 -7.71 10.29
N ASP A 277 -26.50 -7.16 10.30
CA ASP A 277 -27.65 -7.73 11.00
C ASP A 277 -28.12 -9.06 10.40
N LEU A 278 -27.84 -9.29 9.11
CA LEU A 278 -28.30 -10.48 8.35
C LEU A 278 -27.38 -11.70 8.44
N ILE A 279 -26.13 -11.56 8.86
CA ILE A 279 -25.12 -12.65 8.89
C ILE A 279 -24.98 -13.29 10.27
#